data_8d4cbb8aa889a21e62652419d5a03ef7
#
_entry.id   8d4cbb8aa889a21e62652419d5a03ef7
#
_cell.length_a   1.000
_cell.length_b   1.000
_cell.length_c   1.000
_cell.angle_alpha   90.00
_cell.angle_beta   90.00
_cell.angle_gamma   90.00
#
_symmetry.space_group_name_H-M   'P 1'
#
loop_
_entity.id
_entity.type
_entity.pdbx_description
1 polymer ?
#
loop_
_entity_poly.entity_id
_entity_poly.type
_entity_poly.pdbx_seq_one_letter_code
_entity_poly.pdbx_strand_id
1 'polypeptide(L)'
;ESLEAKIKELQLENHVQFVNKYLPLEELLDYLQLTDIYLFTSKDPNQAVSGTFSYAMSSGCAIVSTPIPHAKEMMADGCGLTFDFGDSKKLAEAVNLLIYDIGLRKNIVMNGLHKIIHTAWENSAVAHAILFQKVSGNAFELHYRNPAINLDHTKKMTTDFGILQFSKLNRPDPNSGYTIDDNARAMIAMCQDYNCFIKFLCKPSGNFRKDYSFSAARG
;
A
#
# COMPACT_ATOMS: atom_id res chain seq x y z
N GLU A 1 -22.29 25.31 -18.32
CA GLU A 1 -23.01 24.08 -18.70
C GLU A 1 -22.87 23.10 -17.56
N SER A 2 -23.97 22.52 -17.03
CA SER A 2 -23.86 21.58 -15.91
C SER A 2 -23.33 20.23 -16.40
N LEU A 3 -22.61 19.50 -15.54
CA LEU A 3 -22.14 18.13 -15.84
C LEU A 3 -23.31 17.21 -16.16
N GLU A 4 -24.44 17.38 -15.50
CA GLU A 4 -25.67 16.61 -15.74
C GLU A 4 -26.22 16.81 -17.16
N ALA A 5 -26.22 18.05 -17.66
CA ALA A 5 -26.62 18.33 -19.03
C ALA A 5 -25.71 17.66 -20.05
N LYS A 6 -24.40 17.65 -19.77
CA LYS A 6 -23.40 16.97 -20.62
C LYS A 6 -23.54 15.44 -20.64
N ILE A 7 -23.82 14.83 -19.49
CA ILE A 7 -24.08 13.40 -19.38
C ILE A 7 -25.30 13.02 -20.21
N LYS A 8 -26.37 13.81 -20.14
CA LYS A 8 -27.59 13.59 -20.90
C LYS A 8 -27.39 13.77 -22.40
N GLU A 9 -26.64 14.81 -22.80
CA GLU A 9 -26.27 15.05 -24.21
C GLU A 9 -25.53 13.85 -24.80
N LEU A 10 -24.61 13.24 -23.97
CA LEU A 10 -23.77 12.10 -24.38
C LEU A 10 -24.42 10.74 -24.12
N GLN A 11 -25.65 10.67 -23.62
CA GLN A 11 -26.38 9.44 -23.29
C GLN A 11 -25.62 8.54 -22.29
N LEU A 12 -24.99 9.14 -21.28
CA LEU A 12 -24.14 8.46 -20.29
C LEU A 12 -24.83 8.24 -18.93
N GLU A 13 -26.16 8.42 -18.82
CA GLU A 13 -26.90 8.35 -17.56
C GLU A 13 -26.74 7.00 -16.85
N ASN A 14 -26.59 5.92 -17.60
CA ASN A 14 -26.38 4.59 -17.05
C ASN A 14 -24.90 4.27 -16.74
N HIS A 15 -23.98 5.18 -17.05
CA HIS A 15 -22.53 4.98 -16.90
C HIS A 15 -21.90 5.95 -15.91
N VAL A 16 -22.61 7.01 -15.53
CA VAL A 16 -22.10 8.03 -14.59
C VAL A 16 -23.02 8.13 -13.39
N GLN A 17 -22.45 7.97 -12.21
CA GLN A 17 -23.16 8.17 -10.94
C GLN A 17 -22.54 9.32 -10.16
N PHE A 18 -23.38 10.24 -9.70
CA PHE A 18 -22.98 11.31 -8.79
C PHE A 18 -23.19 10.87 -7.34
N VAL A 19 -22.15 11.02 -6.53
CA VAL A 19 -22.23 10.91 -5.07
C VAL A 19 -22.07 12.32 -4.50
N ASN A 20 -23.15 13.11 -4.54
CA ASN A 20 -23.13 14.52 -4.17
C ASN A 20 -23.41 14.72 -2.68
N LYS A 21 -22.59 14.09 -1.82
CA LYS A 21 -22.64 14.22 -0.36
C LYS A 21 -21.22 14.21 0.19
N TYR A 22 -21.05 14.75 1.41
CA TYR A 22 -19.80 14.54 2.14
C TYR A 22 -19.68 13.07 2.51
N LEU A 23 -18.54 12.45 2.19
CA LEU A 23 -18.24 11.07 2.54
C LEU A 23 -17.37 11.04 3.81
N PRO A 24 -17.75 10.29 4.84
CA PRO A 24 -16.82 9.90 5.91
C PRO A 24 -15.60 9.20 5.33
N LEU A 25 -14.45 9.29 6.02
CA LEU A 25 -13.19 8.73 5.51
C LEU A 25 -13.29 7.23 5.18
N GLU A 26 -13.96 6.46 6.03
CA GLU A 26 -14.16 5.02 5.84
C GLU A 26 -14.91 4.73 4.53
N GLU A 27 -16.03 5.42 4.30
CA GLU A 27 -16.83 5.28 3.07
C GLU A 27 -16.03 5.73 1.83
N LEU A 28 -15.23 6.79 1.94
CA LEU A 28 -14.33 7.23 0.87
C LEU A 28 -13.29 6.14 0.54
N LEU A 29 -12.69 5.53 1.54
CA LEU A 29 -11.70 4.48 1.34
C LEU A 29 -12.30 3.23 0.71
N ASP A 30 -13.56 2.87 1.05
CA ASP A 30 -14.29 1.77 0.40
C ASP A 30 -14.49 2.04 -1.09
N TYR A 31 -14.92 3.26 -1.47
CA TYR A 31 -15.01 3.65 -2.88
C TYR A 31 -13.65 3.57 -3.59
N LEU A 32 -12.59 4.05 -2.95
CA LEU A 32 -11.25 4.02 -3.55
C LEU A 32 -10.73 2.58 -3.71
N GLN A 33 -11.03 1.67 -2.78
CA GLN A 33 -10.65 0.26 -2.90
C GLN A 33 -11.39 -0.47 -4.04
N LEU A 34 -12.58 0.00 -4.41
CA LEU A 34 -13.35 -0.50 -5.56
C LEU A 34 -12.92 0.15 -6.88
N THR A 35 -12.09 1.19 -6.83
CA THR A 35 -11.70 1.99 -7.98
C THR A 35 -10.47 1.41 -8.68
N ASP A 36 -10.60 1.05 -9.95
CA ASP A 36 -9.46 0.65 -10.79
C ASP A 36 -8.59 1.82 -11.21
N ILE A 37 -9.21 2.93 -11.64
CA ILE A 37 -8.52 4.11 -12.18
C ILE A 37 -9.08 5.36 -11.49
N TYR A 38 -8.21 6.09 -10.83
CA TYR A 38 -8.53 7.35 -10.17
C TYR A 38 -8.10 8.53 -11.03
N LEU A 39 -9.04 9.46 -11.31
CA LEU A 39 -8.77 10.64 -12.12
C LEU A 39 -8.64 11.87 -11.22
N PHE A 40 -7.50 12.54 -11.28
CA PHE A 40 -7.27 13.79 -10.60
C PHE A 40 -7.10 14.93 -11.61
N THR A 41 -8.15 15.72 -11.80
CA THR A 41 -8.27 16.72 -12.87
C THR A 41 -8.21 18.16 -12.37
N SER A 42 -7.31 18.45 -11.41
CA SER A 42 -7.12 19.83 -10.94
C SER A 42 -6.79 20.77 -12.09
N LYS A 43 -7.35 21.99 -12.03
CA LYS A 43 -7.04 23.07 -12.99
C LYS A 43 -5.98 24.04 -12.45
N ASP A 44 -5.62 23.94 -11.17
CA ASP A 44 -4.64 24.80 -10.53
C ASP A 44 -3.22 24.19 -10.63
N PRO A 45 -2.33 24.78 -11.46
CA PRO A 45 -0.97 24.29 -11.61
C PRO A 45 -0.11 24.48 -10.35
N ASN A 46 -0.56 25.33 -9.41
CA ASN A 46 0.14 25.61 -8.15
C ASN A 46 -0.39 24.82 -6.97
N GLN A 47 -1.35 23.90 -7.17
CA GLN A 47 -1.84 23.04 -6.10
C GLN A 47 -0.72 22.16 -5.56
N ALA A 48 -0.21 22.50 -4.38
CA ALA A 48 0.95 21.86 -3.81
C ALA A 48 0.69 20.39 -3.42
N VAL A 49 -0.45 20.10 -2.77
CA VAL A 49 -0.77 18.76 -2.21
C VAL A 49 -2.25 18.43 -2.40
N SER A 50 -2.58 17.16 -2.51
CA SER A 50 -3.94 16.64 -2.48
C SER A 50 -4.02 15.41 -1.56
N GLY A 51 -4.85 15.49 -0.51
CA GLY A 51 -5.11 14.37 0.41
C GLY A 51 -5.81 13.21 -0.30
N THR A 52 -6.82 13.49 -1.12
CA THR A 52 -7.55 12.45 -1.86
C THR A 52 -6.68 11.70 -2.86
N PHE A 53 -5.69 12.37 -3.45
CA PHE A 53 -4.66 11.73 -4.29
C PHE A 53 -3.85 10.70 -3.48
N SER A 54 -3.39 11.08 -2.29
CA SER A 54 -2.64 10.16 -1.40
C SER A 54 -3.49 8.97 -0.96
N TYR A 55 -4.76 9.19 -0.63
CA TYR A 55 -5.70 8.10 -0.32
C TYR A 55 -5.90 7.16 -1.50
N ALA A 56 -6.08 7.69 -2.72
CA ALA A 56 -6.23 6.88 -3.93
C ALA A 56 -4.99 6.01 -4.18
N MET A 57 -3.79 6.59 -4.07
CA MET A 57 -2.54 5.84 -4.22
C MET A 57 -2.38 4.75 -3.15
N SER A 58 -2.71 5.05 -1.89
CA SER A 58 -2.65 4.10 -0.77
C SER A 58 -3.70 2.98 -0.88
N SER A 59 -4.82 3.25 -1.56
CA SER A 59 -5.89 2.27 -1.80
C SER A 59 -5.61 1.37 -3.00
N GLY A 60 -4.52 1.60 -3.74
CA GLY A 60 -4.14 0.79 -4.89
C GLY A 60 -4.86 1.18 -6.18
N CYS A 61 -5.26 2.44 -6.34
CA CYS A 61 -5.79 2.95 -7.60
C CYS A 61 -4.65 3.23 -8.60
N ALA A 62 -4.87 2.93 -9.87
CA ALA A 62 -4.03 3.48 -10.93
C ALA A 62 -4.42 4.96 -11.15
N ILE A 63 -3.45 5.86 -11.05
CA ILE A 63 -3.73 7.31 -11.07
C ILE A 63 -3.42 7.92 -12.43
N VAL A 64 -4.38 8.70 -12.95
CA VAL A 64 -4.20 9.61 -14.08
C VAL A 64 -4.45 11.02 -13.59
N SER A 65 -3.48 11.91 -13.71
CA SER A 65 -3.53 13.24 -13.09
C SER A 65 -3.02 14.35 -13.99
N THR A 66 -3.54 15.57 -13.79
CA THR A 66 -2.87 16.79 -14.24
C THR A 66 -1.53 16.96 -13.52
N PRO A 67 -0.52 17.63 -14.15
CA PRO A 67 0.84 17.65 -13.66
C PRO A 67 1.06 18.70 -12.56
N ILE A 68 0.28 18.65 -11.49
CA ILE A 68 0.53 19.45 -10.27
C ILE A 68 1.84 19.01 -9.59
N PRO A 69 2.51 19.85 -8.79
CA PRO A 69 3.78 19.50 -8.12
C PRO A 69 3.73 18.16 -7.40
N HIS A 70 2.72 17.93 -6.59
CA HIS A 70 2.53 16.66 -5.85
C HIS A 70 2.41 15.45 -6.79
N ALA A 71 1.63 15.56 -7.88
CA ALA A 71 1.47 14.47 -8.82
C ALA A 71 2.78 14.17 -9.57
N LYS A 72 3.54 15.20 -9.98
CA LYS A 72 4.84 15.02 -10.63
C LYS A 72 5.83 14.24 -9.74
N GLU A 73 5.85 14.57 -8.45
CA GLU A 73 6.72 13.90 -7.48
C GLU A 73 6.27 12.45 -7.24
N MET A 74 4.99 12.27 -6.93
CA MET A 74 4.46 10.97 -6.53
C MET A 74 4.31 9.99 -7.69
N MET A 75 4.07 10.48 -8.91
CA MET A 75 3.88 9.63 -10.10
C MET A 75 5.16 9.42 -10.91
N ALA A 76 6.30 9.97 -10.47
CA ALA A 76 7.60 9.62 -11.05
C ALA A 76 7.84 8.10 -10.96
N ASP A 77 8.75 7.61 -11.80
CA ASP A 77 9.20 6.22 -11.82
C ASP A 77 8.07 5.20 -12.13
N GLY A 78 7.10 5.61 -12.96
CA GLY A 78 6.03 4.72 -13.40
C GLY A 78 4.96 4.45 -12.34
N CYS A 79 4.73 5.40 -11.43
CA CYS A 79 3.69 5.31 -10.41
C CYS A 79 2.33 5.88 -10.85
N GLY A 80 2.19 6.35 -12.10
CA GLY A 80 0.96 6.92 -12.65
C GLY A 80 1.17 7.51 -14.03
N LEU A 81 0.09 8.06 -14.63
CA LEU A 81 0.13 8.74 -15.92
C LEU A 81 -0.29 10.21 -15.76
N THR A 82 0.44 11.11 -16.41
CA THR A 82 0.09 12.53 -16.43
C THR A 82 -0.42 12.96 -17.80
N PHE A 83 -1.30 13.96 -17.80
CA PHE A 83 -1.76 14.66 -19.00
C PHE A 83 -1.77 16.16 -18.75
N ASP A 84 -1.66 16.98 -19.79
CA ASP A 84 -1.59 18.44 -19.66
C ASP A 84 -2.93 19.05 -19.24
N PHE A 85 -2.87 20.23 -18.58
CA PHE A 85 -4.07 20.95 -18.15
C PHE A 85 -4.98 21.25 -19.34
N GLY A 86 -6.25 20.84 -19.22
CA GLY A 86 -7.27 21.06 -20.26
C GLY A 86 -7.20 20.11 -21.45
N ASP A 87 -6.23 19.19 -21.51
CA ASP A 87 -6.11 18.22 -22.60
C ASP A 87 -6.97 16.97 -22.35
N SER A 88 -8.25 17.10 -22.69
CA SER A 88 -9.22 16.00 -22.58
C SER A 88 -8.89 14.82 -23.50
N LYS A 89 -8.19 15.06 -24.62
CA LYS A 89 -7.82 14.01 -25.57
C LYS A 89 -6.74 13.11 -24.95
N LYS A 90 -5.68 13.68 -24.40
CA LYS A 90 -4.64 12.92 -23.69
C LYS A 90 -5.16 12.24 -22.42
N LEU A 91 -6.10 12.88 -21.71
CA LEU A 91 -6.79 12.19 -20.61
C LEU A 91 -7.48 10.93 -21.09
N ALA A 92 -8.27 11.00 -22.17
CA ALA A 92 -8.96 9.84 -22.74
C ALA A 92 -7.97 8.76 -23.23
N GLU A 93 -6.87 9.16 -23.88
CA GLU A 93 -5.80 8.23 -24.30
C GLU A 93 -5.18 7.50 -23.10
N ALA A 94 -4.86 8.21 -22.02
CA ALA A 94 -4.28 7.62 -20.81
C ALA A 94 -5.25 6.65 -20.11
N VAL A 95 -6.53 7.01 -20.01
CA VAL A 95 -7.56 6.15 -19.43
C VAL A 95 -7.74 4.89 -20.27
N ASN A 96 -7.87 5.03 -21.59
CA ASN A 96 -7.99 3.89 -22.49
C ASN A 96 -6.79 2.95 -22.41
N LEU A 97 -5.58 3.51 -22.35
CA LEU A 97 -4.36 2.72 -22.19
C LEU A 97 -4.44 1.86 -20.92
N LEU A 98 -4.86 2.41 -19.79
CA LEU A 98 -4.98 1.65 -18.54
C LEU A 98 -6.14 0.66 -18.53
N ILE A 99 -7.20 0.89 -19.31
CA ILE A 99 -8.30 -0.06 -19.47
C ILE A 99 -7.83 -1.31 -20.25
N TYR A 100 -7.13 -1.10 -21.35
CA TYR A 100 -6.72 -2.19 -22.24
C TYR A 100 -5.42 -2.88 -21.83
N ASP A 101 -4.47 -2.15 -21.22
CA ASP A 101 -3.22 -2.72 -20.71
C ASP A 101 -3.29 -2.98 -19.21
N ILE A 102 -3.85 -4.14 -18.84
CA ILE A 102 -3.97 -4.60 -17.46
C ILE A 102 -2.58 -4.78 -16.81
N GLY A 103 -1.57 -5.17 -17.60
CA GLY A 103 -0.20 -5.35 -17.12
C GLY A 103 0.41 -4.02 -16.65
N LEU A 104 0.32 -3.00 -17.49
CA LEU A 104 0.75 -1.63 -17.16
C LEU A 104 -0.01 -1.09 -15.94
N ARG A 105 -1.34 -1.25 -15.91
CA ARG A 105 -2.17 -0.81 -14.78
C ARG A 105 -1.71 -1.43 -13.47
N LYS A 106 -1.48 -2.73 -13.42
CA LYS A 106 -0.97 -3.44 -12.23
C LYS A 106 0.41 -2.97 -11.82
N ASN A 107 1.31 -2.73 -12.77
CA ASN A 107 2.66 -2.24 -12.48
C ASN A 107 2.61 -0.82 -11.87
N ILE A 108 1.80 0.08 -12.42
CA ILE A 108 1.57 1.43 -11.88
C ILE A 108 1.08 1.35 -10.43
N VAL A 109 0.08 0.51 -10.16
CA VAL A 109 -0.45 0.30 -8.80
C VAL A 109 0.63 -0.18 -7.85
N MET A 110 1.39 -1.19 -8.23
CA MET A 110 2.45 -1.75 -7.38
C MET A 110 3.56 -0.74 -7.09
N ASN A 111 4.00 0.00 -8.10
CA ASN A 111 5.00 1.05 -7.95
C ASN A 111 4.47 2.16 -7.01
N GLY A 112 3.21 2.58 -7.21
CA GLY A 112 2.55 3.57 -6.36
C GLY A 112 2.47 3.13 -4.89
N LEU A 113 2.05 1.90 -4.62
CA LEU A 113 1.99 1.35 -3.27
C LEU A 113 3.38 1.31 -2.61
N HIS A 114 4.42 0.89 -3.34
CA HIS A 114 5.78 0.92 -2.81
C HIS A 114 6.25 2.34 -2.49
N LYS A 115 5.91 3.30 -3.35
CA LYS A 115 6.33 4.70 -3.16
C LYS A 115 5.62 5.36 -1.98
N ILE A 116 4.31 5.13 -1.83
CA ILE A 116 3.51 5.80 -0.80
C ILE A 116 3.78 5.27 0.62
N ILE A 117 4.30 4.05 0.79
CA ILE A 117 4.49 3.43 2.11
C ILE A 117 5.36 4.27 3.04
N HIS A 118 6.30 5.04 2.49
CA HIS A 118 7.17 5.91 3.28
C HIS A 118 6.42 7.08 3.93
N THR A 119 5.23 7.43 3.42
CA THR A 119 4.39 8.50 3.93
C THR A 119 3.42 8.05 5.02
N ALA A 120 3.39 6.74 5.34
CA ALA A 120 2.60 6.23 6.45
C ALA A 120 2.99 6.94 7.76
N TRP A 121 1.99 7.22 8.60
CA TRP A 121 2.19 7.98 9.83
C TRP A 121 3.26 7.39 10.74
N GLU A 122 3.33 6.07 10.86
CA GLU A 122 4.32 5.35 11.65
C GLU A 122 5.73 5.58 11.12
N ASN A 123 5.92 5.49 9.81
CA ASN A 123 7.21 5.71 9.17
C ASN A 123 7.65 7.18 9.28
N SER A 124 6.71 8.11 9.08
CA SER A 124 6.95 9.54 9.25
C SER A 124 7.31 9.88 10.69
N ALA A 125 6.62 9.32 11.67
CA ALA A 125 6.91 9.51 13.08
C ALA A 125 8.32 9.02 13.45
N VAL A 126 8.71 7.84 12.98
CA VAL A 126 10.05 7.29 13.18
C VAL A 126 11.12 8.18 12.53
N ALA A 127 10.90 8.63 11.30
CA ALA A 127 11.83 9.53 10.61
C ALA A 127 12.03 10.85 11.35
N HIS A 128 10.95 11.46 11.86
CA HIS A 128 11.03 12.66 12.68
C HIS A 128 11.75 12.41 14.02
N ALA A 129 11.46 11.31 14.69
CA ALA A 129 12.12 10.94 15.94
C ALA A 129 13.64 10.79 15.75
N ILE A 130 14.08 10.12 14.69
CA ILE A 130 15.49 9.98 14.33
C ILE A 130 16.13 11.36 14.04
N LEU A 131 15.42 12.22 13.29
CA LEU A 131 15.90 13.57 13.01
C LEU A 131 16.06 14.38 14.31
N PHE A 132 15.09 14.34 15.20
CA PHE A 132 15.15 15.06 16.49
C PHE A 132 16.31 14.54 17.37
N GLN A 133 16.51 13.23 17.43
CA GLN A 133 17.65 12.64 18.13
C GLN A 133 18.98 13.16 17.57
N LYS A 134 19.13 13.17 16.24
CA LYS A 134 20.33 13.68 15.58
C LYS A 134 20.57 15.16 15.85
N VAL A 135 19.54 16.00 15.75
CA VAL A 135 19.63 17.45 15.95
C VAL A 135 19.93 17.80 17.41
N SER A 136 19.39 17.01 18.36
CA SER A 136 19.67 17.20 19.78
C SER A 136 21.05 16.67 20.24
N GLY A 137 21.89 16.20 19.33
CA GLY A 137 23.19 15.62 19.68
C GLY A 137 23.08 14.32 20.49
N ASN A 138 22.03 13.53 20.25
CA ASN A 138 21.70 12.31 20.99
C ASN A 138 21.39 12.57 22.48
N ALA A 139 20.82 13.73 22.82
CA ALA A 139 20.46 14.09 24.19
C ALA A 139 19.38 13.18 24.81
N PHE A 140 18.69 12.38 24.01
CA PHE A 140 17.71 11.38 24.46
C PHE A 140 17.86 10.08 23.68
N GLU A 141 17.47 8.98 24.31
CA GLU A 141 17.46 7.66 23.68
C GLU A 141 16.07 7.36 23.11
N LEU A 142 16.04 6.83 21.89
CA LEU A 142 14.79 6.38 21.26
C LEU A 142 14.46 4.97 21.75
N HIS A 143 13.32 4.83 22.42
CA HIS A 143 12.80 3.54 22.83
C HIS A 143 11.77 3.06 21.81
N TYR A 144 12.13 2.06 21.00
CA TYR A 144 11.23 1.45 20.03
C TYR A 144 10.37 0.40 20.71
N ARG A 145 9.06 0.57 20.61
CA ARG A 145 8.13 -0.50 20.94
C ARG A 145 7.96 -1.39 19.71
N ASN A 146 8.75 -2.44 19.61
CA ASN A 146 8.62 -3.40 18.54
C ASN A 146 7.23 -4.05 18.60
N PRO A 147 6.50 -4.13 17.47
CA PRO A 147 5.26 -4.90 17.41
C PRO A 147 5.56 -6.37 17.73
N ALA A 148 4.55 -7.08 18.22
CA ALA A 148 4.66 -8.53 18.35
C ALA A 148 4.92 -9.15 16.97
N ILE A 149 5.81 -10.15 16.93
CA ILE A 149 6.09 -10.88 15.70
C ILE A 149 4.81 -11.59 15.25
N ASN A 150 4.40 -11.34 14.01
CA ASN A 150 3.26 -11.98 13.40
C ASN A 150 3.75 -12.89 12.26
N LEU A 151 3.62 -14.19 12.44
CA LEU A 151 4.05 -15.21 11.48
C LEU A 151 2.91 -15.71 10.58
N ASP A 152 1.74 -15.07 10.59
CA ASP A 152 0.58 -15.55 9.83
C ASP A 152 0.83 -15.57 8.33
N HIS A 153 1.56 -14.59 7.80
CA HIS A 153 1.94 -14.60 6.39
C HIS A 153 2.92 -15.74 6.09
N THR A 154 3.92 -15.95 6.93
CA THR A 154 4.87 -17.07 6.80
C THR A 154 4.15 -18.41 6.82
N LYS A 155 3.19 -18.60 7.72
CA LYS A 155 2.34 -19.79 7.76
C LYS A 155 1.57 -19.99 6.46
N LYS A 156 0.98 -18.92 5.89
CA LYS A 156 0.29 -18.98 4.58
C LYS A 156 1.22 -19.33 3.43
N MET A 157 2.47 -18.89 3.48
CA MET A 157 3.50 -19.20 2.47
C MET A 157 4.02 -20.64 2.59
N THR A 158 3.83 -21.31 3.73
CA THR A 158 4.36 -22.65 4.01
C THR A 158 3.35 -23.70 3.55
N THR A 159 3.86 -24.69 2.81
CA THR A 159 3.13 -25.87 2.36
C THR A 159 3.76 -27.12 2.98
N ASP A 160 3.22 -28.29 2.71
CA ASP A 160 3.81 -29.59 3.15
C ASP A 160 5.21 -29.84 2.57
N PHE A 161 5.57 -29.13 1.50
CA PHE A 161 6.87 -29.27 0.82
C PHE A 161 7.90 -28.23 1.28
N GLY A 162 7.47 -27.04 1.68
CA GLY A 162 8.35 -25.95 2.10
C GLY A 162 7.67 -24.58 1.96
N ILE A 163 8.48 -23.52 2.02
CA ILE A 163 7.98 -22.16 1.83
C ILE A 163 8.03 -21.77 0.35
N LEU A 164 6.92 -21.21 -0.16
CA LEU A 164 6.84 -20.68 -1.51
C LEU A 164 7.76 -19.47 -1.68
N GLN A 165 8.37 -19.35 -2.86
CA GLN A 165 9.36 -18.31 -3.14
C GLN A 165 8.76 -16.91 -3.13
N PHE A 166 7.58 -16.72 -3.74
CA PHE A 166 6.96 -15.40 -3.89
C PHE A 166 5.51 -15.37 -3.44
N SER A 167 5.08 -14.17 -3.05
CA SER A 167 3.68 -13.82 -2.90
C SER A 167 3.36 -12.61 -3.76
N LYS A 168 2.11 -12.50 -4.20
CA LYS A 168 1.55 -11.30 -4.81
C LYS A 168 0.79 -10.54 -3.73
N LEU A 169 1.41 -9.47 -3.20
CA LEU A 169 0.97 -8.82 -1.98
C LEU A 169 0.98 -9.80 -0.80
N ASN A 170 -0.18 -10.11 -0.24
CA ASN A 170 -0.36 -11.04 0.87
C ASN A 170 -0.89 -12.44 0.45
N ARG A 171 -0.91 -12.74 -0.85
CA ARG A 171 -1.35 -14.03 -1.39
C ARG A 171 -0.16 -14.82 -1.90
N PRO A 172 0.09 -16.01 -1.34
CA PRO A 172 1.12 -16.90 -1.86
C PRO A 172 0.91 -17.17 -3.36
N ASP A 173 2.00 -17.22 -4.13
CA ASP A 173 1.96 -17.61 -5.54
C ASP A 173 2.46 -19.06 -5.69
N PRO A 174 1.56 -20.04 -5.82
CA PRO A 174 1.95 -21.45 -5.94
C PRO A 174 2.82 -21.73 -7.16
N ASN A 175 2.76 -20.89 -8.19
CA ASN A 175 3.53 -21.05 -9.42
C ASN A 175 4.97 -20.55 -9.28
N SER A 176 5.31 -19.87 -8.18
CA SER A 176 6.67 -19.37 -7.95
C SER A 176 7.67 -20.47 -7.60
N GLY A 177 7.18 -21.63 -7.17
CA GLY A 177 8.02 -22.74 -6.78
C GLY A 177 8.71 -22.54 -5.43
N TYR A 178 9.78 -23.31 -5.22
CA TYR A 178 10.55 -23.38 -3.96
C TYR A 178 12.02 -23.24 -4.26
N THR A 179 12.74 -22.48 -3.42
CA THR A 179 14.19 -22.38 -3.50
C THR A 179 14.82 -22.82 -2.18
N ILE A 180 16.02 -23.39 -2.26
CA ILE A 180 16.74 -23.88 -1.07
C ILE A 180 17.11 -22.71 -0.15
N ASP A 181 17.52 -21.58 -0.72
CA ASP A 181 17.95 -20.41 0.04
C ASP A 181 16.78 -19.72 0.76
N ASP A 182 15.60 -19.62 0.17
CA ASP A 182 14.42 -19.07 0.83
C ASP A 182 13.95 -19.99 1.97
N ASN A 183 13.97 -21.30 1.76
CA ASN A 183 13.67 -22.27 2.81
C ASN A 183 14.69 -22.20 3.95
N ALA A 184 15.97 -22.05 3.65
CA ALA A 184 17.02 -21.87 4.66
C ALA A 184 16.84 -20.57 5.46
N ARG A 185 16.52 -19.46 4.79
CA ARG A 185 16.23 -18.17 5.45
C ARG A 185 14.99 -18.25 6.33
N ALA A 186 13.93 -18.89 5.86
CA ALA A 186 12.72 -19.09 6.64
C ALA A 186 13.01 -19.93 7.90
N MET A 187 13.79 -20.99 7.77
CA MET A 187 14.21 -21.81 8.92
C MET A 187 15.04 -21.01 9.92
N ILE A 188 15.99 -20.18 9.45
CA ILE A 188 16.78 -19.30 10.33
C ILE A 188 15.85 -18.33 11.08
N ALA A 189 14.90 -17.71 10.39
CA ALA A 189 13.96 -16.78 10.99
C ALA A 189 13.09 -17.47 12.07
N MET A 190 12.60 -18.67 11.81
CA MET A 190 11.84 -19.47 12.78
C MET A 190 12.68 -19.85 14.00
N CYS A 191 13.95 -20.24 13.80
CA CYS A 191 14.86 -20.55 14.91
C CYS A 191 15.16 -19.30 15.76
N GLN A 192 15.29 -18.12 15.13
CA GLN A 192 15.51 -16.88 15.84
C GLN A 192 14.29 -16.48 16.66
N ASP A 193 13.08 -16.59 16.09
CA ASP A 193 11.83 -16.34 16.80
C ASP A 193 11.66 -17.29 17.98
N TYR A 194 11.89 -18.58 17.80
CA TYR A 194 11.86 -19.57 18.85
C TYR A 194 12.86 -19.25 19.97
N ASN A 195 14.08 -18.86 19.64
CA ASN A 195 15.09 -18.46 20.61
C ASN A 195 14.72 -17.18 21.36
N CYS A 196 14.09 -16.21 20.69
CA CYS A 196 13.55 -15.02 21.34
C CYS A 196 12.44 -15.39 22.32
N PHE A 197 11.55 -16.30 21.95
CA PHE A 197 10.47 -16.81 22.79
C PHE A 197 11.00 -17.54 24.03
N ILE A 198 11.98 -18.43 23.87
CA ILE A 198 12.64 -19.16 24.99
C ILE A 198 13.37 -18.18 25.92
N LYS A 199 14.12 -17.22 25.40
CA LYS A 199 14.78 -16.19 26.22
C LYS A 199 13.78 -15.34 27.01
N PHE A 200 12.61 -15.09 26.44
CA PHE A 200 11.52 -14.38 27.11
C PHE A 200 10.92 -15.21 28.26
N LEU A 201 10.71 -16.50 28.06
CA LEU A 201 10.22 -17.43 29.09
C LEU A 201 11.23 -17.68 30.22
N CYS A 202 12.52 -17.64 29.90
CA CYS A 202 13.60 -17.87 30.86
C CYS A 202 14.04 -16.63 31.67
N LYS A 203 13.43 -15.45 31.44
CA LYS A 203 13.67 -14.29 32.31
C LYS A 203 12.92 -14.46 33.62
N PRO A 204 13.62 -14.52 34.79
CA PRO A 204 12.94 -14.58 36.08
C PRO A 204 12.26 -13.22 36.34
N SER A 205 11.00 -13.31 36.71
CA SER A 205 10.12 -12.27 37.25
C SER A 205 9.47 -11.29 36.27
N GLY A 206 8.16 -11.41 36.22
CA GLY A 206 7.23 -10.39 35.76
C GLY A 206 6.04 -10.96 34.98
N ASN A 207 4.95 -11.15 35.70
CA ASN A 207 3.64 -11.59 35.20
C ASN A 207 3.31 -11.12 33.79
N PHE A 208 3.35 -12.02 32.83
CA PHE A 208 2.52 -12.00 31.63
C PHE A 208 2.38 -13.44 31.08
N ARG A 209 1.32 -14.14 31.53
CA ARG A 209 0.80 -15.29 30.81
C ARG A 209 0.03 -14.79 29.61
N LYS A 210 0.47 -15.14 28.41
CA LYS A 210 -0.40 -15.30 27.24
C LYS A 210 -0.14 -16.70 26.71
N ASP A 211 -1.19 -17.51 26.85
CA ASP A 211 -1.22 -18.88 26.38
C ASP A 211 -1.15 -18.93 24.85
N TYR A 212 -0.01 -19.37 24.33
CA TYR A 212 0.10 -19.85 22.96
C TYR A 212 0.14 -21.37 23.02
N SER A 213 -1.02 -22.00 22.92
CA SER A 213 -1.10 -23.44 22.71
C SER A 213 -0.66 -23.76 21.27
N PHE A 214 0.50 -24.28 21.10
CA PHE A 214 0.95 -24.91 19.86
C PHE A 214 0.36 -26.32 19.84
N SER A 215 -0.75 -26.53 19.13
CA SER A 215 -1.19 -27.89 18.80
C SER A 215 -0.34 -28.37 17.61
N ALA A 216 0.69 -29.15 17.90
CA ALA A 216 1.32 -29.97 16.89
C ALA A 216 0.30 -31.02 16.45
N ALA A 217 -0.32 -30.87 15.31
CA ALA A 217 -1.05 -31.94 14.67
C ALA A 217 -0.04 -33.02 14.26
N ARG A 218 0.00 -34.10 15.03
CA ARG A 218 0.57 -35.37 14.58
C ARG A 218 -0.53 -36.06 13.78
N GLY A 219 -0.23 -36.38 12.55
CA GLY A 219 -1.05 -37.20 11.69
C GLY A 219 -0.30 -37.39 10.39
#